data_d05be27990bf3f3f9ff0f3fc10166e30
#
_entry.id   d05be27990bf3f3f9ff0f3fc10166e30
#
_cell.length_a   1.000
_cell.length_b   1.000
_cell.length_c   1.000
_cell.angle_alpha   90.00
_cell.angle_beta   90.00
_cell.angle_gamma   90.00
#
_symmetry.space_group_name_H-M   'P 1'
#
loop_
_entity.id
_entity.type
_entity.pdbx_description
1 polymer ?
#
loop_
_entity_poly.entity_id
_entity_poly.type
_entity_poly.pdbx_seq_one_letter_code
_entity_poly.pdbx_strand_id
1 'polypeptide(L)'
;QYSIVPSVQPTQATSDMYWAEQRLGKERVKGAYAFNDLLKQNGWIPLGTDFPVEDIDPLKTFYAAVFRKDAKGWPAAGYQTGNALSRIDALRGMTIWAARSNFEEQEKGSIEKGKLADFVLLDSDLMSASFEEILAQFDLLGRKEYFGLKIT
;
A
#
# COMPACT_ATOMS: atom_id res chain seq x y z
N GLN A 1 4.45 27.43 7.39
CA GLN A 1 4.56 25.97 7.32
C GLN A 1 3.40 25.46 6.46
N TYR A 2 3.69 24.70 5.41
CA TYR A 2 2.67 24.15 4.52
C TYR A 2 2.27 22.75 5.02
N SER A 3 0.97 22.44 5.00
CA SER A 3 0.46 21.10 5.27
C SER A 3 0.49 20.31 3.96
N ILE A 4 1.58 19.55 3.73
CA ILE A 4 1.74 18.72 2.54
C ILE A 4 1.54 17.28 2.95
N VAL A 5 0.69 16.57 2.23
CA VAL A 5 0.45 15.13 2.42
C VAL A 5 1.23 14.35 1.36
N PRO A 6 2.18 13.49 1.77
CA PRO A 6 2.91 12.64 0.84
C PRO A 6 2.03 11.45 0.40
N SER A 7 1.43 11.54 -0.78
CA SER A 7 0.74 10.41 -1.41
C SER A 7 1.74 9.54 -2.15
N VAL A 8 1.81 8.25 -1.84
CA VAL A 8 2.82 7.35 -2.37
C VAL A 8 2.23 6.10 -3.03
N GLN A 9 3.00 5.51 -3.93
CA GLN A 9 2.65 4.34 -4.73
C GLN A 9 3.66 3.23 -4.47
N PRO A 10 3.42 2.33 -3.52
CA PRO A 10 4.39 1.33 -3.08
C PRO A 10 4.93 0.39 -4.16
N THR A 11 4.11 0.05 -5.16
CA THR A 11 4.50 -0.81 -6.29
C THR A 11 5.68 -0.23 -7.07
N GLN A 12 5.79 1.10 -7.19
CA GLN A 12 6.91 1.77 -7.85
C GLN A 12 8.26 1.41 -7.21
N ALA A 13 8.31 1.22 -5.89
CA ALA A 13 9.57 0.81 -5.25
C ALA A 13 10.08 -0.55 -5.75
N THR A 14 9.18 -1.46 -6.10
CA THR A 14 9.51 -2.82 -6.54
C THR A 14 9.58 -2.96 -8.06
N SER A 15 8.92 -2.10 -8.80
CA SER A 15 9.07 -2.02 -10.26
C SER A 15 10.33 -1.26 -10.68
N ASP A 16 10.69 -0.21 -9.96
CA ASP A 16 11.81 0.67 -10.29
C ASP A 16 13.17 0.19 -9.73
N MET A 17 13.18 -0.70 -8.73
CA MET A 17 14.41 -1.17 -8.07
C MET A 17 15.48 -1.69 -9.04
N TYR A 18 15.07 -2.17 -10.21
CA TYR A 18 15.96 -2.75 -11.22
C TYR A 18 16.84 -1.71 -11.94
N TRP A 19 16.43 -0.42 -11.92
CA TRP A 19 17.12 0.63 -12.62
C TRP A 19 17.32 1.91 -11.80
N ALA A 20 16.62 2.07 -10.69
CA ALA A 20 16.64 3.31 -9.89
C ALA A 20 18.04 3.73 -9.45
N GLU A 21 18.87 2.78 -8.98
CA GLU A 21 20.24 3.08 -8.58
C GLU A 21 21.10 3.56 -9.74
N GLN A 22 20.90 3.01 -10.94
CA GLN A 22 21.63 3.43 -12.14
C GLN A 22 21.30 4.87 -12.54
N ARG A 23 20.07 5.31 -12.26
CA ARG A 23 19.59 6.67 -12.57
C ARG A 23 19.94 7.69 -11.50
N LEU A 24 19.77 7.31 -10.25
CA LEU A 24 19.93 8.22 -9.11
C LEU A 24 21.36 8.20 -8.51
N GLY A 25 22.08 7.10 -8.67
CA GLY A 25 23.34 6.85 -8.00
C GLY A 25 23.13 6.36 -6.56
N LYS A 26 24.14 5.70 -5.99
CA LYS A 26 24.10 4.97 -4.72
C LYS A 26 23.64 5.82 -3.52
N GLU A 27 23.96 7.10 -3.50
CA GLU A 27 23.60 7.95 -2.35
C GLU A 27 22.16 8.45 -2.46
N ARG A 28 21.74 8.95 -3.60
CA ARG A 28 20.40 9.51 -3.76
C ARG A 28 19.29 8.45 -3.75
N VAL A 29 19.58 7.22 -4.24
CA VAL A 29 18.61 6.14 -4.22
C VAL A 29 18.18 5.73 -2.82
N LYS A 30 18.98 6.00 -1.79
CA LYS A 30 18.63 5.76 -0.37
C LYS A 30 17.42 6.58 0.08
N GLY A 31 17.24 7.77 -0.50
CA GLY A 31 16.07 8.63 -0.24
C GLY A 31 14.90 8.42 -1.18
N ALA A 32 15.03 7.54 -2.18
CA ALA A 32 13.93 7.17 -3.05
C ALA A 32 13.05 6.09 -2.37
N TYR A 33 11.74 6.15 -2.59
CA TYR A 33 10.78 5.17 -2.02
C TYR A 33 10.85 5.09 -0.48
N ALA A 34 11.15 6.19 0.18
CA ALA A 34 11.40 6.30 1.61
C ALA A 34 10.09 6.39 2.42
N PHE A 35 9.19 5.42 2.26
CA PHE A 35 7.82 5.50 2.77
C PHE A 35 7.74 5.55 4.30
N ASN A 36 8.56 4.76 5.00
CA ASN A 36 8.59 4.76 6.46
C ASN A 36 9.16 6.08 7.02
N ASP A 37 10.12 6.69 6.34
CA ASP A 37 10.65 7.99 6.74
C ASP A 37 9.62 9.09 6.52
N LEU A 38 8.87 9.05 5.40
CA LEU A 38 7.74 9.96 5.16
C LEU A 38 6.63 9.77 6.20
N LEU A 39 6.30 8.51 6.54
CA LEU A 39 5.33 8.20 7.58
C LEU A 39 5.74 8.77 8.94
N LYS A 40 6.99 8.57 9.35
CA LYS A 40 7.53 9.11 10.62
C LYS A 40 7.48 10.64 10.65
N GLN A 41 7.78 11.28 9.53
CA GLN A 41 7.79 12.73 9.42
C GLN A 41 6.38 13.34 9.43
N ASN A 42 5.43 12.72 8.73
CA ASN A 42 4.08 13.27 8.51
C ASN A 42 3.04 12.69 9.48
N GLY A 43 3.30 11.52 10.09
CA GLY A 43 2.39 10.79 10.97
C GLY A 43 1.37 9.91 10.25
N TRP A 44 1.13 10.11 8.97
CA TRP A 44 0.25 9.32 8.10
C TRP A 44 0.57 9.56 6.63
N ILE A 45 0.35 8.55 5.79
CA ILE A 45 0.58 8.62 4.33
C ILE A 45 -0.52 7.82 3.60
N PRO A 46 -1.22 8.38 2.61
CA PRO A 46 -2.10 7.63 1.74
C PRO A 46 -1.29 6.80 0.73
N LEU A 47 -1.78 5.60 0.44
CA LEU A 47 -1.22 4.70 -0.55
C LEU A 47 -2.17 4.54 -1.73
N GLY A 48 -1.62 4.55 -2.94
CA GLY A 48 -2.35 4.33 -4.18
C GLY A 48 -1.69 3.27 -5.06
N THR A 49 -2.42 2.77 -6.06
CA THR A 49 -1.92 1.81 -7.05
C THR A 49 -1.16 2.46 -8.19
N ASP A 50 -1.44 3.74 -8.47
CA ASP A 50 -0.95 4.45 -9.66
C ASP A 50 -1.49 3.89 -11.00
N PHE A 51 -2.65 3.22 -10.94
CA PHE A 51 -3.27 2.75 -12.19
C PHE A 51 -3.57 3.92 -13.15
N PRO A 52 -3.27 3.82 -14.45
CA PRO A 52 -2.85 2.61 -15.20
C PRO A 52 -1.32 2.46 -15.39
N VAL A 53 -0.50 3.23 -14.69
CA VAL A 53 0.97 3.09 -14.78
C VAL A 53 1.41 1.78 -14.12
N GLU A 54 0.87 1.49 -12.96
CA GLU A 54 1.00 0.21 -12.26
C GLU A 54 -0.30 -0.60 -12.34
N ASP A 55 -0.30 -1.81 -11.80
CA ASP A 55 -1.47 -2.67 -11.77
C ASP A 55 -2.57 -2.11 -10.85
N ILE A 56 -3.83 -2.31 -11.22
CA ILE A 56 -4.99 -1.86 -10.44
C ILE A 56 -5.16 -2.62 -9.11
N ASP A 57 -4.54 -3.80 -8.94
CA ASP A 57 -4.73 -4.64 -7.76
C ASP A 57 -4.17 -4.01 -6.48
N PRO A 58 -5.03 -3.63 -5.51
CA PRO A 58 -4.59 -3.02 -4.26
C PRO A 58 -3.78 -3.98 -3.36
N LEU A 59 -3.92 -5.29 -3.52
CA LEU A 59 -3.09 -6.25 -2.77
C LEU A 59 -1.62 -6.17 -3.18
N LYS A 60 -1.32 -5.84 -4.44
CA LYS A 60 0.05 -5.58 -4.88
C LYS A 60 0.65 -4.35 -4.19
N THR A 61 -0.17 -3.32 -3.99
CA THR A 61 0.22 -2.13 -3.21
C THR A 61 0.57 -2.50 -1.77
N PHE A 62 -0.30 -3.27 -1.10
CA PHE A 62 -0.05 -3.78 0.26
C PHE A 62 1.23 -4.60 0.32
N TYR A 63 1.36 -5.53 -0.60
CA TYR A 63 2.49 -6.44 -0.70
C TYR A 63 3.83 -5.70 -0.86
N ALA A 64 3.89 -4.77 -1.82
CA ALA A 64 5.07 -3.95 -2.06
C ALA A 64 5.40 -3.05 -0.87
N ALA A 65 4.41 -2.48 -0.19
CA ALA A 65 4.59 -1.64 0.98
C ALA A 65 5.22 -2.40 2.16
N VAL A 66 4.76 -3.64 2.40
CA VAL A 66 5.14 -4.45 3.56
C VAL A 66 6.41 -5.26 3.31
N PHE A 67 6.45 -6.01 2.21
CA PHE A 67 7.53 -6.95 1.95
C PHE A 67 8.67 -6.38 1.11
N ARG A 68 8.43 -5.29 0.41
CA ARG A 68 9.44 -4.64 -0.45
C ARG A 68 10.01 -5.60 -1.49
N LYS A 69 9.14 -6.46 -2.04
CA LYS A 69 9.47 -7.48 -3.04
C LYS A 69 8.54 -7.34 -4.23
N ASP A 70 8.99 -7.75 -5.39
CA ASP A 70 8.13 -7.88 -6.56
C ASP A 70 7.24 -9.15 -6.48
N ALA A 71 6.36 -9.34 -7.46
CA ALA A 71 5.46 -10.49 -7.52
C ALA A 71 6.18 -11.85 -7.71
N LYS A 72 7.48 -11.84 -7.99
CA LYS A 72 8.33 -13.05 -8.05
C LYS A 72 9.04 -13.33 -6.74
N GLY A 73 8.82 -12.53 -5.70
CA GLY A 73 9.49 -12.63 -4.41
C GLY A 73 10.90 -12.04 -4.38
N TRP A 74 11.28 -11.25 -5.38
CA TRP A 74 12.60 -10.65 -5.48
C TRP A 74 12.61 -9.19 -4.98
N PRO A 75 13.72 -8.74 -4.36
CA PRO A 75 14.84 -9.55 -3.85
C PRO A 75 14.44 -10.33 -2.60
N ALA A 76 15.08 -11.49 -2.35
CA ALA A 76 14.70 -12.39 -1.25
C ALA A 76 14.65 -11.68 0.13
N ALA A 77 15.58 -10.76 0.37
CA ALA A 77 15.63 -9.95 1.59
C ALA A 77 14.71 -8.71 1.59
N GLY A 78 14.06 -8.39 0.47
CA GLY A 78 13.34 -7.15 0.26
C GLY A 78 14.22 -5.96 -0.15
N TYR A 79 13.67 -5.03 -0.93
CA TYR A 79 14.35 -3.83 -1.39
C TYR A 79 14.21 -2.69 -0.38
N GLN A 80 15.31 -2.14 0.11
CA GLN A 80 15.33 -1.03 1.10
C GLN A 80 14.36 -1.28 2.27
N THR A 81 14.48 -2.41 2.96
CA THR A 81 13.55 -2.87 4.01
C THR A 81 13.42 -1.92 5.20
N GLY A 82 14.39 -1.04 5.44
CA GLY A 82 14.27 0.04 6.44
C GLY A 82 13.11 1.00 6.16
N ASN A 83 12.66 1.06 4.90
CA ASN A 83 11.52 1.84 4.44
C ASN A 83 10.26 1.02 4.19
N ALA A 84 10.23 -0.26 4.61
CA ALA A 84 9.01 -1.05 4.64
C ALA A 84 8.01 -0.47 5.66
N LEU A 85 6.72 -0.54 5.34
CA LEU A 85 5.65 -0.18 6.27
C LEU A 85 5.25 -1.39 7.12
N SER A 86 4.74 -1.15 8.32
CA SER A 86 4.03 -2.18 9.05
C SER A 86 2.74 -2.57 8.30
N ARG A 87 2.24 -3.80 8.53
CA ARG A 87 0.99 -4.25 7.92
C ARG A 87 -0.19 -3.33 8.26
N ILE A 88 -0.25 -2.88 9.51
CA ILE A 88 -1.32 -1.99 9.96
C ILE A 88 -1.22 -0.61 9.30
N ASP A 89 0.00 -0.08 9.10
CA ASP A 89 0.18 1.21 8.45
C ASP A 89 -0.08 1.11 6.93
N ALA A 90 0.31 0.01 6.29
CA ALA A 90 -0.04 -0.26 4.91
C ALA A 90 -1.57 -0.34 4.72
N LEU A 91 -2.28 -1.08 5.59
CA LEU A 91 -3.74 -1.16 5.56
C LEU A 91 -4.39 0.21 5.78
N ARG A 92 -3.94 0.97 6.78
CA ARG A 92 -4.44 2.34 7.03
C ARG A 92 -4.19 3.26 5.85
N GLY A 93 -3.00 3.15 5.23
CA GLY A 93 -2.63 3.92 4.05
C GLY A 93 -3.57 3.70 2.87
N MET A 94 -4.01 2.48 2.67
CA MET A 94 -4.92 2.08 1.60
C MET A 94 -6.40 2.37 1.92
N THR A 95 -6.74 2.65 3.17
CA THR A 95 -8.12 2.80 3.63
C THR A 95 -8.37 4.17 4.25
N ILE A 96 -8.30 4.29 5.57
CA ILE A 96 -8.69 5.51 6.29
C ILE A 96 -7.77 6.71 5.96
N TRP A 97 -6.48 6.50 5.72
CA TRP A 97 -5.59 7.61 5.35
C TRP A 97 -5.80 8.06 3.90
N ALA A 98 -6.16 7.12 3.00
CA ALA A 98 -6.58 7.47 1.64
C ALA A 98 -7.87 8.29 1.66
N ALA A 99 -8.88 7.87 2.43
CA ALA A 99 -10.11 8.64 2.62
C ALA A 99 -9.84 10.03 3.21
N ARG A 100 -8.97 10.11 4.23
CA ARG A 100 -8.55 11.37 4.84
C ARG A 100 -7.87 12.32 3.86
N SER A 101 -7.05 11.83 2.95
CA SER A 101 -6.39 12.67 1.93
C SER A 101 -7.38 13.31 0.97
N ASN A 102 -8.57 12.73 0.85
CA ASN A 102 -9.68 13.23 0.02
C ASN A 102 -10.77 13.93 0.85
N PHE A 103 -10.56 14.14 2.16
CA PHE A 103 -11.51 14.72 3.09
C PHE A 103 -12.82 13.93 3.25
N GLU A 104 -12.76 12.62 3.10
CA GLU A 104 -13.91 11.69 3.14
C GLU A 104 -13.83 10.68 4.31
N GLU A 105 -12.95 10.91 5.28
CA GLU A 105 -12.75 10.02 6.43
C GLU A 105 -13.97 9.88 7.34
N GLN A 106 -14.93 10.78 7.24
CA GLN A 106 -16.21 10.70 7.95
C GLN A 106 -17.24 9.84 7.21
N GLU A 107 -16.99 9.54 5.92
CA GLU A 107 -17.93 8.81 5.08
C GLU A 107 -17.47 7.38 4.78
N LYS A 108 -16.16 7.15 4.69
CA LYS A 108 -15.57 5.86 4.31
C LYS A 108 -14.15 5.66 4.87
N GLY A 109 -13.53 4.53 4.53
CA GLY A 109 -12.16 4.19 4.90
C GLY A 109 -12.03 3.42 6.20
N SER A 110 -13.14 3.20 6.94
CA SER A 110 -13.18 2.35 8.13
C SER A 110 -14.58 1.75 8.29
N ILE A 111 -14.66 0.60 8.96
CA ILE A 111 -15.93 -0.07 9.26
C ILE A 111 -16.46 0.51 10.57
N GLU A 112 -17.24 1.58 10.46
CA GLU A 112 -17.81 2.29 11.58
C GLU A 112 -19.28 2.64 11.31
N LYS A 113 -20.09 2.71 12.37
CA LYS A 113 -21.51 3.09 12.26
C LYS A 113 -21.65 4.46 11.60
N GLY A 114 -22.50 4.54 10.59
CA GLY A 114 -22.79 5.76 9.85
C GLY A 114 -21.96 5.95 8.58
N LYS A 115 -20.90 5.17 8.39
CA LYS A 115 -20.09 5.19 7.16
C LYS A 115 -20.64 4.25 6.09
N LEU A 116 -20.16 4.42 4.87
CA LEU A 116 -20.44 3.52 3.76
C LEU A 116 -19.83 2.14 4.05
N ALA A 117 -20.57 1.08 3.74
CA ALA A 117 -20.14 -0.31 3.91
C ALA A 117 -19.38 -0.81 2.67
N ASP A 118 -18.35 -0.06 2.26
CA ASP A 118 -17.44 -0.49 1.21
C ASP A 118 -16.35 -1.36 1.83
N PHE A 119 -16.42 -2.67 1.62
CA PHE A 119 -15.45 -3.62 2.17
C PHE A 119 -15.15 -4.75 1.19
N VAL A 120 -14.04 -5.41 1.42
CA VAL A 120 -13.59 -6.57 0.65
C VAL A 120 -13.44 -7.75 1.60
N LEU A 121 -13.98 -8.90 1.22
CA LEU A 121 -13.73 -10.17 1.90
C LEU A 121 -12.48 -10.81 1.29
N LEU A 122 -11.56 -11.23 2.14
CA LEU A 122 -10.32 -11.88 1.77
C LEU A 122 -10.30 -13.31 2.32
N ASP A 123 -9.67 -14.23 1.60
CA ASP A 123 -9.55 -15.63 2.00
C ASP A 123 -8.58 -15.83 3.17
N SER A 124 -7.70 -14.86 3.43
CA SER A 124 -6.77 -14.90 4.55
C SER A 124 -6.62 -13.53 5.22
N ASP A 125 -6.22 -13.56 6.49
CA ASP A 125 -5.95 -12.36 7.27
C ASP A 125 -4.62 -11.70 6.85
N LEU A 126 -4.69 -10.53 6.25
CA LEU A 126 -3.51 -9.75 5.84
C LEU A 126 -2.56 -9.42 6.99
N MET A 127 -3.04 -9.43 8.24
CA MET A 127 -2.20 -9.10 9.40
C MET A 127 -1.27 -10.23 9.80
N SER A 128 -1.63 -11.49 9.48
CA SER A 128 -0.88 -12.70 9.84
C SER A 128 -0.42 -13.54 8.65
N ALA A 129 -1.06 -13.40 7.49
CA ALA A 129 -0.75 -14.20 6.30
C ALA A 129 0.72 -14.11 5.88
N SER A 130 1.29 -15.23 5.44
CA SER A 130 2.64 -15.29 4.89
C SER A 130 2.74 -14.50 3.57
N PHE A 131 3.96 -14.28 3.14
CA PHE A 131 4.25 -13.69 1.84
C PHE A 131 3.60 -14.50 0.70
N GLU A 132 3.71 -15.82 0.74
CA GLU A 132 3.20 -16.75 -0.28
C GLU A 132 1.66 -16.77 -0.30
N GLU A 133 1.02 -16.72 0.87
CA GLU A 133 -0.44 -16.68 0.98
C GLU A 133 -1.04 -15.38 0.40
N ILE A 134 -0.39 -14.24 0.64
CA ILE A 134 -0.83 -12.97 0.05
C ILE A 134 -0.59 -12.99 -1.46
N LEU A 135 0.55 -13.49 -1.91
CA LEU A 135 0.88 -13.59 -3.33
C LEU A 135 -0.12 -14.47 -4.10
N ALA A 136 -0.54 -15.60 -3.50
CA ALA A 136 -1.52 -16.50 -4.10
C ALA A 136 -2.90 -15.83 -4.31
N GLN A 137 -3.22 -14.77 -3.56
CA GLN A 137 -4.46 -14.00 -3.75
C GLN A 137 -4.45 -13.11 -5.00
N PHE A 138 -3.28 -12.80 -5.58
CA PHE A 138 -3.19 -12.03 -6.82
C PHE A 138 -3.86 -12.77 -8.00
N ASP A 139 -3.76 -14.09 -8.03
CA ASP A 139 -4.36 -14.91 -9.09
C ASP A 139 -5.88 -15.09 -8.93
N LEU A 140 -6.45 -14.67 -7.79
CA LEU A 140 -7.86 -14.81 -7.44
C LEU A 140 -8.70 -13.55 -7.70
N LEU A 141 -8.14 -12.53 -8.37
CA LEU A 141 -8.82 -11.24 -8.64
C LEU A 141 -10.19 -11.33 -9.33
N GLY A 142 -10.52 -12.47 -9.94
CA GLY A 142 -11.86 -12.73 -10.49
C GLY A 142 -12.91 -13.19 -9.45
N ARG A 143 -12.55 -13.37 -8.18
CA ARG A 143 -13.39 -13.96 -7.12
C ARG A 143 -13.65 -13.05 -5.92
N LYS A 144 -13.17 -11.80 -5.94
CA LYS A 144 -13.44 -10.86 -4.85
C LYS A 144 -14.86 -10.35 -4.93
N GLU A 145 -15.61 -10.52 -3.86
CA GLU A 145 -16.93 -9.93 -3.73
C GLU A 145 -16.82 -8.54 -3.12
N TYR A 146 -17.35 -7.53 -3.82
CA TYR A 146 -17.42 -6.16 -3.36
C TYR A 146 -18.85 -5.85 -2.93
N PHE A 147 -19.02 -5.41 -1.69
CA PHE A 147 -20.33 -5.06 -1.17
C PHE A 147 -20.39 -3.55 -0.89
N GLY A 148 -21.31 -2.87 -1.54
CA GLY A 148 -21.63 -1.46 -1.31
C GLY A 148 -22.94 -1.33 -0.54
N LEU A 149 -22.90 -1.37 0.80
CA LEU A 149 -24.03 -1.17 1.69
C LEU A 149 -23.73 -0.02 2.66
N LYS A 150 -24.75 0.70 3.10
CA LYS A 150 -24.59 1.69 4.18
C LYS A 150 -24.73 0.99 5.52
N ILE A 151 -23.74 1.15 6.40
CA ILE A 151 -23.81 0.64 7.77
C ILE A 151 -24.71 1.58 8.59
N THR A 152 -25.89 1.11 8.99
CA THR A 152 -26.87 1.86 9.81
C THR A 152 -26.69 1.56 11.28
#